data_763042503812eafe0fb2f89163dcd6f0
#
_entry.id   763042503812eafe0fb2f89163dcd6f0
#
_cell.length_a   1.000
_cell.length_b   1.000
_cell.length_c   1.000
_cell.angle_alpha   90.00
_cell.angle_beta   90.00
_cell.angle_gamma   90.00
#
_symmetry.space_group_name_H-M   'P 1'
#
loop_
_entity.id
_entity.type
_entity.pdbx_description
1 polymer ?
#
loop_
_entity_poly.entity_id
_entity_poly.type
_entity_poly.pdbx_seq_one_letter_code
_entity_poly.pdbx_strand_id
1 'polypeptide(L)'
;MHTTLNRRSLLGIAGASMLVAAAAPVMGEPAGESPAPRLVTGNGEWTYEIVPEWGALPAGTQFGGTHGAIATDKAGRVYVSTQSETGVLVYDANGKLLKTIAHEYPEVHAIFYAEEGGDEIFYTVVQKGTPKENWLMVKMKTDGTVLQKITAPGEAGFKTPNEWRITSVVTGPDGSIFIANGYGDSRIFRFDKQGNYKASFTHKGSGDGECNCSHGLAVDTRYDQPLLLVCDRENYRLSHYDFDGKFVANITQHLRRPCQVSFHGDYAVVSELQGRATILDKDNVPVAFLGDNPQRSQWANYGLKPSEIPTAVFSAAHGCFIDSLANIYVSDWNQTGRITKLKRTTV
;
A
#
# COMPACT_ATOMS: atom_id res chain seq x y z
N MET A 1 -10.14 56.75 -25.16
CA MET A 1 -9.18 57.46 -26.03
C MET A 1 -8.11 56.43 -26.29
N HIS A 2 -8.16 55.68 -27.39
CA HIS A 2 -7.63 55.91 -28.75
C HIS A 2 -6.20 56.46 -28.71
N THR A 3 -5.21 55.83 -29.24
CA THR A 3 -4.82 55.56 -30.66
C THR A 3 -3.56 54.64 -30.68
N THR A 4 -3.49 53.57 -31.33
CA THR A 4 -3.25 53.13 -32.71
C THR A 4 -1.96 53.64 -33.43
N LEU A 5 -1.16 52.67 -33.93
CA LEU A 5 -0.46 52.62 -35.24
C LEU A 5 0.81 53.47 -35.40
N ASN A 6 1.88 53.06 -36.14
CA ASN A 6 2.08 52.46 -37.48
C ASN A 6 3.56 52.18 -37.77
N ARG A 7 3.89 51.09 -38.38
CA ARG A 7 4.45 50.72 -39.70
C ARG A 7 5.56 51.55 -40.37
N ARG A 8 6.55 50.80 -40.91
CA ARG A 8 7.34 50.92 -42.22
C ARG A 8 8.55 51.86 -42.16
N SER A 9 9.68 51.56 -42.81
CA SER A 9 10.10 51.07 -44.13
C SER A 9 11.61 50.81 -44.09
N LEU A 10 12.15 49.80 -44.72
CA LEU A 10 12.66 49.57 -46.08
C LEU A 10 14.00 50.20 -46.47
N LEU A 11 14.92 49.31 -46.88
CA LEU A 11 15.94 49.38 -47.95
C LEU A 11 17.31 50.04 -47.73
N GLY A 12 18.34 49.27 -48.04
CA GLY A 12 19.67 49.68 -48.35
C GLY A 12 20.57 48.49 -48.69
N ILE A 13 20.72 48.16 -49.98
CA ILE A 13 21.65 47.18 -50.56
C ILE A 13 23.05 47.76 -50.64
N ALA A 14 24.09 47.05 -50.17
CA ALA A 14 25.46 47.23 -50.62
C ALA A 14 26.15 45.85 -50.55
N GLY A 15 26.56 45.37 -51.71
CA GLY A 15 27.31 44.13 -51.86
C GLY A 15 28.80 44.30 -51.48
N ALA A 16 29.30 43.21 -50.83
CA ALA A 16 30.75 43.00 -50.73
C ALA A 16 31.01 41.49 -50.81
N SER A 17 31.77 41.12 -51.82
CA SER A 17 32.27 39.76 -52.04
C SER A 17 33.21 39.37 -50.91
N MET A 18 32.97 38.22 -50.28
CA MET A 18 33.95 37.64 -49.37
C MET A 18 34.26 36.20 -49.70
N LEU A 19 35.51 35.91 -49.55
CA LEU A 19 36.14 34.61 -49.66
C LEU A 19 35.43 33.54 -48.85
N VAL A 20 35.20 32.41 -49.53
CA VAL A 20 34.75 31.17 -48.85
C VAL A 20 36.00 30.51 -48.26
N ALA A 21 36.15 30.59 -46.95
CA ALA A 21 37.01 29.66 -46.21
C ALA A 21 36.19 28.45 -45.89
N ALA A 22 36.52 27.27 -46.40
CA ALA A 22 35.89 26.00 -46.04
C ALA A 22 36.25 25.65 -44.59
N ALA A 23 35.30 25.82 -43.69
CA ALA A 23 35.38 25.25 -42.34
C ALA A 23 35.08 23.76 -42.41
N ALA A 24 35.99 22.94 -41.88
CA ALA A 24 35.76 21.52 -41.69
C ALA A 24 34.51 21.30 -40.78
N PRO A 25 33.71 20.24 -40.99
CA PRO A 25 32.59 19.97 -40.14
C PRO A 25 33.12 19.59 -38.72
N VAL A 26 32.81 20.43 -37.75
CA VAL A 26 32.92 20.04 -36.34
C VAL A 26 31.90 18.90 -36.13
N MET A 27 32.41 17.70 -35.95
CA MET A 27 31.59 16.56 -35.50
C MET A 27 31.00 16.96 -34.13
N GLY A 28 29.75 17.35 -34.13
CA GLY A 28 29.03 17.59 -32.90
C GLY A 28 29.03 16.30 -32.05
N GLU A 29 29.37 16.43 -30.77
CA GLU A 29 29.16 15.34 -29.84
C GLU A 29 27.70 14.86 -29.96
N PRO A 30 27.45 13.54 -29.87
CA PRO A 30 26.09 13.04 -29.89
C PRO A 30 25.33 13.75 -28.77
N ALA A 31 24.24 14.42 -29.09
CA ALA A 31 23.34 15.01 -28.13
C ALA A 31 22.95 13.89 -27.14
N GLY A 32 23.42 13.98 -25.90
CA GLY A 32 23.05 13.04 -24.85
C GLY A 32 21.53 12.99 -24.82
N GLU A 33 20.98 11.78 -24.83
CA GLU A 33 19.54 11.59 -24.67
C GLU A 33 19.09 12.36 -23.43
N SER A 34 18.14 13.29 -23.60
CA SER A 34 17.52 13.96 -22.48
C SER A 34 16.96 12.89 -21.55
N PRO A 35 17.26 12.94 -20.25
CA PRO A 35 16.73 11.96 -19.32
C PRO A 35 15.21 11.93 -19.46
N ALA A 36 14.64 10.72 -19.49
CA ALA A 36 13.20 10.54 -19.58
C ALA A 36 12.50 11.37 -18.45
N PRO A 37 11.36 11.99 -18.74
CA PRO A 37 10.66 12.82 -17.76
C PRO A 37 10.36 12.01 -16.53
N ARG A 38 10.72 12.53 -15.35
CA ARG A 38 10.42 11.89 -14.08
C ARG A 38 8.91 11.90 -13.86
N LEU A 39 8.33 10.74 -13.57
CA LEU A 39 6.93 10.64 -13.16
C LEU A 39 6.84 10.94 -11.68
N VAL A 40 6.05 11.95 -11.32
CA VAL A 40 5.89 12.38 -9.93
C VAL A 40 4.42 12.37 -9.52
N THR A 41 4.19 12.20 -8.22
CA THR A 41 2.86 12.28 -7.59
C THR A 41 2.96 12.93 -6.21
N GLY A 42 1.83 13.40 -5.68
CA GLY A 42 1.81 14.13 -4.42
C GLY A 42 2.07 15.62 -4.59
N ASN A 43 2.39 16.31 -3.50
CA ASN A 43 2.60 17.76 -3.48
C ASN A 43 3.46 18.20 -2.29
N GLY A 44 4.10 19.37 -2.43
CA GLY A 44 4.93 19.97 -1.37
C GLY A 44 6.00 19.01 -0.86
N GLU A 45 6.16 18.94 0.44
CA GLU A 45 7.09 18.00 1.09
C GLU A 45 6.74 16.52 0.87
N TRP A 46 5.53 16.21 0.46
CA TRP A 46 5.03 14.86 0.14
C TRP A 46 5.01 14.61 -1.37
N THR A 47 6.03 15.09 -2.07
CA THR A 47 6.25 14.79 -3.48
C THR A 47 7.09 13.53 -3.63
N TYR A 48 6.66 12.64 -4.49
CA TYR A 48 7.27 11.35 -4.73
C TYR A 48 7.56 11.14 -6.20
N GLU A 49 8.72 10.56 -6.49
CA GLU A 49 9.07 10.03 -7.79
C GLU A 49 8.65 8.55 -7.87
N ILE A 50 7.99 8.18 -8.93
CA ILE A 50 7.64 6.78 -9.20
C ILE A 50 8.88 6.08 -9.72
N VAL A 51 9.29 4.99 -9.04
CA VAL A 51 10.42 4.16 -9.47
C VAL A 51 9.93 3.16 -10.51
N PRO A 52 10.30 3.30 -11.79
CA PRO A 52 9.87 2.39 -12.83
C PRO A 52 10.34 0.96 -12.55
N GLU A 53 9.50 -0.01 -12.88
CA GLU A 53 9.82 -1.45 -12.84
C GLU A 53 10.37 -1.96 -11.50
N TRP A 54 10.17 -1.23 -10.40
CA TRP A 54 10.54 -1.71 -9.08
C TRP A 54 9.78 -3.00 -8.76
N GLY A 55 10.49 -4.02 -8.29
CA GLY A 55 9.89 -5.32 -7.95
C GLY A 55 9.54 -6.15 -9.19
N ALA A 56 10.28 -6.02 -10.27
CA ALA A 56 10.10 -6.85 -11.45
C ALA A 56 10.12 -8.35 -11.10
N LEU A 57 9.18 -9.08 -11.69
CA LEU A 57 9.05 -10.52 -11.49
C LEU A 57 9.87 -11.31 -12.51
N PRO A 58 10.34 -12.51 -12.16
CA PRO A 58 10.88 -13.45 -13.13
C PRO A 58 9.90 -13.72 -14.27
N ALA A 59 10.43 -13.95 -15.47
CA ALA A 59 9.62 -14.28 -16.64
C ALA A 59 8.69 -15.47 -16.37
N GLY A 60 7.41 -15.34 -16.72
CA GLY A 60 6.40 -16.36 -16.53
C GLY A 60 5.77 -16.42 -15.13
N THR A 61 6.15 -15.51 -14.22
CA THR A 61 5.51 -15.38 -12.91
C THR A 61 4.59 -14.14 -12.85
N GLN A 62 3.62 -14.15 -11.94
CA GLN A 62 2.68 -13.05 -11.71
C GLN A 62 2.48 -12.86 -10.21
N PHE A 63 2.14 -11.64 -9.80
CA PHE A 63 1.67 -11.38 -8.43
C PHE A 63 0.32 -12.05 -8.18
N GLY A 64 -0.47 -12.26 -9.23
CA GLY A 64 -1.88 -12.61 -9.09
C GLY A 64 -2.70 -11.40 -8.63
N GLY A 65 -3.93 -11.62 -8.24
CA GLY A 65 -4.81 -10.55 -7.75
C GLY A 65 -4.39 -10.02 -6.37
N THR A 66 -3.11 -9.71 -6.18
CA THR A 66 -2.51 -9.44 -4.87
C THR A 66 -3.28 -8.40 -4.05
N HIS A 67 -3.65 -8.77 -2.85
CA HIS A 67 -4.15 -7.83 -1.84
C HIS A 67 -3.00 -6.98 -1.27
N GLY A 68 -1.73 -7.35 -1.57
CA GLY A 68 -0.56 -6.53 -1.39
C GLY A 68 -0.18 -6.26 0.04
N ALA A 69 -0.14 -7.30 0.85
CA ALA A 69 0.54 -7.21 2.11
C ALA A 69 2.01 -6.88 1.85
N ILE A 70 2.49 -5.79 2.43
CA ILE A 70 3.85 -5.30 2.27
C ILE A 70 4.42 -5.03 3.67
N ALA A 71 5.65 -5.48 3.91
CA ALA A 71 6.40 -5.18 5.13
C ALA A 71 7.89 -5.07 4.81
N THR A 72 8.66 -4.45 5.71
CA THR A 72 10.12 -4.49 5.66
C THR A 72 10.68 -5.12 6.92
N ASP A 73 11.87 -5.69 6.83
CA ASP A 73 12.64 -6.12 7.99
C ASP A 73 13.74 -5.10 8.36
N LYS A 74 14.49 -5.38 9.41
CA LYS A 74 15.60 -4.53 9.89
C LYS A 74 16.72 -4.33 8.87
N ALA A 75 16.88 -5.29 7.95
CA ALA A 75 17.87 -5.21 6.88
C ALA A 75 17.37 -4.38 5.68
N GLY A 76 16.15 -3.84 5.74
CA GLY A 76 15.52 -3.08 4.66
C GLY A 76 15.06 -3.94 3.48
N ARG A 77 14.95 -5.27 3.66
CA ARG A 77 14.34 -6.15 2.65
C ARG A 77 12.83 -5.93 2.63
N VAL A 78 12.26 -5.90 1.44
CA VAL A 78 10.83 -5.65 1.23
C VAL A 78 10.13 -6.97 0.92
N TYR A 79 9.15 -7.31 1.71
CA TYR A 79 8.33 -8.51 1.58
C TYR A 79 7.00 -8.13 0.96
N VAL A 80 6.65 -8.82 -0.12
CA VAL A 80 5.42 -8.55 -0.89
C VAL A 80 4.66 -9.86 -1.07
N SER A 81 3.45 -9.90 -0.59
CA SER A 81 2.59 -11.07 -0.77
C SER A 81 2.08 -11.19 -2.20
N THR A 82 1.79 -12.41 -2.62
CA THR A 82 1.17 -12.72 -3.90
C THR A 82 -0.12 -13.51 -3.69
N GLN A 83 -0.98 -13.53 -4.71
CA GLN A 83 -2.08 -14.50 -4.82
C GLN A 83 -1.72 -15.59 -5.84
N SER A 84 -0.51 -16.08 -5.76
CA SER A 84 0.03 -17.15 -6.61
C SER A 84 0.79 -18.17 -5.77
N GLU A 85 1.15 -19.30 -6.37
CA GLU A 85 1.96 -20.34 -5.73
C GLU A 85 3.38 -19.86 -5.35
N THR A 86 3.75 -18.67 -5.77
CA THR A 86 5.03 -18.05 -5.41
C THR A 86 5.11 -17.68 -3.91
N GLY A 87 3.98 -17.51 -3.25
CA GLY A 87 3.91 -17.14 -1.82
C GLY A 87 4.27 -15.68 -1.58
N VAL A 88 5.29 -15.42 -0.78
CA VAL A 88 5.79 -14.06 -0.47
C VAL A 88 7.14 -13.84 -1.15
N LEU A 89 7.23 -12.77 -1.93
CA LEU A 89 8.44 -12.31 -2.60
C LEU A 89 9.28 -11.47 -1.64
N VAL A 90 10.60 -11.66 -1.66
CA VAL A 90 11.54 -10.90 -0.84
C VAL A 90 12.49 -10.15 -1.75
N TYR A 91 12.42 -8.81 -1.71
CA TYR A 91 13.24 -7.91 -2.51
C TYR A 91 14.29 -7.18 -1.67
N ASP A 92 15.39 -6.77 -2.30
CA ASP A 92 16.22 -5.71 -1.73
C ASP A 92 15.53 -4.33 -1.93
N ALA A 93 16.11 -3.28 -1.34
CA ALA A 93 15.58 -1.92 -1.42
C ALA A 93 15.51 -1.38 -2.87
N ASN A 94 16.27 -1.95 -3.80
CA ASN A 94 16.29 -1.56 -5.22
C ASN A 94 15.29 -2.33 -6.07
N GLY A 95 14.56 -3.30 -5.48
CA GLY A 95 13.55 -4.10 -6.19
C GLY A 95 14.13 -5.34 -6.88
N LYS A 96 15.36 -5.74 -6.55
CA LYS A 96 15.91 -7.02 -7.01
C LYS A 96 15.33 -8.15 -6.16
N LEU A 97 14.71 -9.13 -6.80
CA LEU A 97 14.22 -10.33 -6.11
C LEU A 97 15.39 -11.12 -5.53
N LEU A 98 15.35 -11.38 -4.24
CA LEU A 98 16.36 -12.15 -3.49
C LEU A 98 15.95 -13.60 -3.31
N LYS A 99 14.71 -13.84 -2.92
CA LYS A 99 14.13 -15.18 -2.67
C LYS A 99 12.61 -15.10 -2.59
N THR A 100 12.00 -16.27 -2.47
CA THR A 100 10.58 -16.46 -2.14
C THR A 100 10.45 -17.30 -0.89
N ILE A 101 9.37 -17.09 -0.11
CA ILE A 101 9.07 -17.84 1.12
C ILE A 101 7.58 -18.16 1.20
N ALA A 102 7.18 -18.96 2.17
CA ALA A 102 5.79 -19.25 2.50
C ALA A 102 4.97 -19.81 1.30
N HIS A 103 5.55 -20.71 0.53
CA HIS A 103 4.90 -21.34 -0.63
C HIS A 103 3.64 -22.15 -0.27
N GLU A 104 3.54 -22.62 0.97
CA GLU A 104 2.34 -23.32 1.48
C GLU A 104 1.16 -22.37 1.67
N TYR A 105 1.39 -21.05 1.57
CA TYR A 105 0.39 -20.01 1.78
C TYR A 105 0.31 -19.07 0.57
N PRO A 106 -0.31 -19.52 -0.55
CA PRO A 106 -0.30 -18.80 -1.81
C PRO A 106 -1.17 -17.52 -1.82
N GLU A 107 -1.97 -17.29 -0.78
CA GLU A 107 -2.88 -16.15 -0.71
C GLU A 107 -2.75 -15.42 0.63
N VAL A 108 -1.58 -14.82 0.88
CA VAL A 108 -1.36 -13.96 2.03
C VAL A 108 -2.04 -12.60 1.80
N HIS A 109 -3.03 -12.27 2.63
CA HIS A 109 -3.81 -11.04 2.52
C HIS A 109 -3.23 -9.87 3.32
N ALA A 110 -2.64 -10.15 4.49
CA ALA A 110 -2.02 -9.14 5.35
C ALA A 110 -0.71 -9.67 5.94
N ILE A 111 0.26 -8.78 6.13
CA ILE A 111 1.50 -9.02 6.87
C ILE A 111 1.66 -7.89 7.89
N PHE A 112 1.85 -8.24 9.15
CA PHE A 112 2.26 -7.33 10.22
C PHE A 112 3.62 -7.78 10.73
N TYR A 113 4.57 -6.85 10.77
CA TYR A 113 5.92 -7.09 11.30
C TYR A 113 5.97 -6.78 12.79
N ALA A 114 6.62 -7.64 13.56
CA ALA A 114 6.90 -7.45 14.97
C ALA A 114 8.30 -7.96 15.34
N GLU A 115 8.81 -7.48 16.44
CA GLU A 115 10.04 -7.99 17.06
C GLU A 115 9.71 -8.67 18.37
N GLU A 116 10.12 -9.91 18.54
CA GLU A 116 9.84 -10.68 19.73
C GLU A 116 11.06 -11.49 20.15
N GLY A 117 11.54 -11.26 21.37
CA GLY A 117 12.66 -12.01 21.92
C GLY A 117 13.97 -11.93 21.13
N GLY A 118 14.11 -10.89 20.30
CA GLY A 118 15.24 -10.70 19.39
C GLY A 118 15.03 -11.28 17.98
N ASP A 119 13.96 -12.03 17.75
CA ASP A 119 13.58 -12.53 16.43
C ASP A 119 12.68 -11.51 15.69
N GLU A 120 12.80 -11.48 14.36
CA GLU A 120 11.92 -10.75 13.45
C GLU A 120 10.78 -11.67 13.03
N ILE A 121 9.55 -11.24 13.30
CA ILE A 121 8.33 -12.06 13.19
C ILE A 121 7.33 -11.40 12.25
N PHE A 122 6.70 -12.20 11.41
CA PHE A 122 5.50 -11.84 10.68
C PHE A 122 4.27 -12.50 11.29
N TYR A 123 3.25 -11.70 11.49
CA TYR A 123 1.86 -12.16 11.66
C TYR A 123 1.17 -11.98 10.32
N THR A 124 0.64 -13.05 9.76
CA THR A 124 0.06 -13.04 8.42
C THR A 124 -1.37 -13.54 8.44
N VAL A 125 -2.20 -12.99 7.56
CA VAL A 125 -3.52 -13.52 7.27
C VAL A 125 -3.47 -14.27 5.95
N VAL A 126 -3.87 -15.54 5.98
CA VAL A 126 -3.90 -16.42 4.82
C VAL A 126 -5.35 -16.72 4.48
N GLN A 127 -5.74 -16.45 3.23
CA GLN A 127 -7.11 -16.67 2.75
C GLN A 127 -7.33 -18.07 2.18
N LYS A 128 -6.25 -18.73 1.76
CA LYS A 128 -6.22 -20.12 1.35
C LYS A 128 -4.90 -20.75 1.74
N GLY A 129 -4.95 -21.88 2.35
CA GLY A 129 -3.78 -22.70 2.67
C GLY A 129 -3.77 -24.00 1.86
N THR A 130 -2.61 -24.65 1.79
CA THR A 130 -2.48 -26.01 1.23
C THR A 130 -2.18 -26.99 2.37
N PRO A 131 -2.95 -28.04 2.57
CA PRO A 131 -4.20 -28.41 1.92
C PRO A 131 -5.32 -27.47 2.36
N LYS A 132 -6.35 -27.29 1.58
CA LYS A 132 -7.50 -26.34 1.69
C LYS A 132 -7.97 -26.10 3.14
N GLU A 133 -7.06 -25.58 3.95
CA GLU A 133 -7.39 -25.11 5.30
C GLU A 133 -8.21 -23.85 5.15
N ASN A 134 -9.17 -23.70 6.03
CA ASN A 134 -9.95 -22.47 6.16
C ASN A 134 -8.99 -21.29 6.41
N TRP A 135 -9.46 -20.09 6.19
CA TRP A 135 -8.72 -18.88 6.47
C TRP A 135 -8.10 -18.91 7.87
N LEU A 136 -6.82 -18.57 7.96
CA LEU A 136 -6.09 -18.66 9.23
C LEU A 136 -5.07 -17.52 9.38
N MET A 137 -4.76 -17.17 10.61
CA MET A 137 -3.59 -16.39 10.94
C MET A 137 -2.39 -17.32 11.10
N VAL A 138 -1.27 -16.95 10.50
CA VAL A 138 0.01 -17.64 10.64
C VAL A 138 1.06 -16.69 11.20
N LYS A 139 1.66 -17.05 12.33
CA LYS A 139 2.84 -16.42 12.86
C LYS A 139 4.06 -17.16 12.34
N MET A 140 5.00 -16.45 11.72
CA MET A 140 6.22 -17.04 11.16
C MET A 140 7.42 -16.11 11.30
N LYS A 141 8.62 -16.67 11.21
CA LYS A 141 9.86 -15.90 11.07
C LYS A 141 9.97 -15.30 9.66
N THR A 142 10.84 -14.33 9.48
CA THR A 142 11.10 -13.70 8.18
C THR A 142 11.75 -14.63 7.14
N ASP A 143 12.14 -15.84 7.54
CA ASP A 143 12.57 -16.90 6.62
C ASP A 143 11.44 -17.84 6.16
N GLY A 144 10.22 -17.69 6.72
CA GLY A 144 9.06 -18.50 6.45
C GLY A 144 8.82 -19.61 7.47
N THR A 145 9.69 -19.80 8.49
CA THR A 145 9.50 -20.80 9.53
C THR A 145 8.24 -20.51 10.35
N VAL A 146 7.26 -21.39 10.29
CA VAL A 146 5.98 -21.26 11.00
C VAL A 146 6.15 -21.52 12.49
N LEU A 147 5.64 -20.63 13.32
CA LEU A 147 5.69 -20.68 14.79
C LEU A 147 4.33 -20.99 15.42
N GLN A 148 3.25 -20.43 14.85
CA GLN A 148 1.90 -20.56 15.40
C GLN A 148 0.86 -20.40 14.31
N LYS A 149 -0.31 -21.04 14.49
CA LYS A 149 -1.49 -20.85 13.65
C LYS A 149 -2.70 -20.57 14.53
N ILE A 150 -3.57 -19.64 14.11
CA ILE A 150 -4.86 -19.37 14.76
C ILE A 150 -5.94 -19.52 13.69
N THR A 151 -6.94 -20.35 14.00
CA THR A 151 -8.16 -20.57 13.22
C THR A 151 -9.36 -19.95 13.92
N ALA A 152 -10.55 -20.12 13.34
CA ALA A 152 -11.78 -19.64 13.95
C ALA A 152 -11.93 -20.18 15.40
N PRO A 153 -12.11 -19.31 16.41
CA PRO A 153 -12.34 -19.79 17.77
C PRO A 153 -13.74 -20.41 17.90
N GLY A 154 -13.82 -21.51 18.65
CA GLY A 154 -15.10 -22.18 18.89
C GLY A 154 -16.14 -21.29 19.57
N GLU A 155 -15.67 -20.39 20.42
CA GLU A 155 -16.46 -19.41 21.18
C GLU A 155 -17.06 -18.31 20.30
N ALA A 156 -16.60 -18.17 19.04
CA ALA A 156 -17.15 -17.17 18.12
C ALA A 156 -18.60 -17.43 17.72
N GLY A 157 -19.08 -18.66 17.92
CA GLY A 157 -20.47 -19.05 17.64
C GLY A 157 -20.77 -19.12 16.13
N PHE A 158 -19.76 -19.28 15.29
CA PHE A 158 -19.93 -19.46 13.84
C PHE A 158 -20.69 -20.76 13.54
N LYS A 159 -21.63 -20.69 12.62
CA LYS A 159 -22.42 -21.83 12.16
C LYS A 159 -21.75 -22.60 11.03
N THR A 160 -20.93 -21.90 10.24
CA THR A 160 -20.22 -22.46 9.11
C THR A 160 -18.78 -21.93 9.05
N PRO A 161 -17.82 -22.69 8.50
CA PRO A 161 -16.45 -22.22 8.30
C PRO A 161 -16.34 -20.96 7.42
N ASN A 162 -17.35 -20.71 6.56
CA ASN A 162 -17.36 -19.55 5.67
C ASN A 162 -17.62 -18.21 6.39
N GLU A 163 -17.98 -18.24 7.68
CA GLU A 163 -18.16 -17.03 8.47
C GLU A 163 -16.83 -16.48 9.01
N TRP A 164 -15.78 -17.29 9.05
CA TRP A 164 -14.42 -16.88 9.38
C TRP A 164 -13.67 -16.50 8.10
N ARG A 165 -13.64 -15.19 7.79
CA ARG A 165 -13.03 -14.65 6.58
C ARG A 165 -12.19 -13.42 6.92
N ILE A 166 -11.05 -13.70 7.54
CA ILE A 166 -10.18 -12.69 8.13
C ILE A 166 -9.43 -11.87 7.07
N THR A 167 -9.17 -10.60 7.40
CA THR A 167 -8.56 -9.65 6.44
C THR A 167 -7.27 -9.02 6.95
N SER A 168 -7.10 -8.89 8.27
CA SER A 168 -5.94 -8.23 8.84
C SER A 168 -5.59 -8.76 10.21
N VAL A 169 -4.36 -8.55 10.63
CA VAL A 169 -3.83 -8.90 11.95
C VAL A 169 -2.83 -7.85 12.41
N VAL A 170 -2.85 -7.52 13.70
CA VAL A 170 -1.81 -6.74 14.40
C VAL A 170 -1.62 -7.26 15.81
N THR A 171 -0.52 -6.88 16.46
CA THR A 171 -0.34 -7.13 17.89
C THR A 171 -0.43 -5.83 18.69
N GLY A 172 -1.10 -5.88 19.83
CA GLY A 172 -1.14 -4.79 20.80
C GLY A 172 0.15 -4.68 21.61
N PRO A 173 0.31 -3.59 22.39
CA PRO A 173 1.49 -3.37 23.23
C PRO A 173 1.75 -4.45 24.28
N ASP A 174 0.71 -5.16 24.71
CA ASP A 174 0.77 -6.26 25.67
C ASP A 174 1.04 -7.63 25.02
N GLY A 175 1.21 -7.65 23.70
CA GLY A 175 1.38 -8.86 22.88
C GLY A 175 0.06 -9.56 22.56
N SER A 176 -1.11 -8.99 22.92
CA SER A 176 -2.41 -9.49 22.44
C SER A 176 -2.46 -9.41 20.92
N ILE A 177 -3.09 -10.42 20.30
CA ILE A 177 -3.23 -10.53 18.85
C ILE A 177 -4.65 -10.11 18.48
N PHE A 178 -4.78 -9.14 17.56
CA PHE A 178 -6.06 -8.66 17.05
C PHE A 178 -6.23 -9.12 15.60
N ILE A 179 -7.32 -9.79 15.30
CA ILE A 179 -7.63 -10.33 13.98
C ILE A 179 -8.98 -9.77 13.52
N ALA A 180 -8.98 -9.07 12.39
CA ALA A 180 -10.22 -8.56 11.78
C ALA A 180 -10.87 -9.63 10.91
N ASN A 181 -12.17 -9.88 11.11
CA ASN A 181 -12.99 -10.76 10.28
C ASN A 181 -13.77 -9.94 9.23
N GLY A 182 -13.05 -9.10 8.47
CA GLY A 182 -13.62 -8.06 7.63
C GLY A 182 -14.51 -8.57 6.50
N TYR A 183 -14.18 -9.71 5.89
CA TYR A 183 -15.00 -10.35 4.86
C TYR A 183 -16.05 -11.31 5.42
N GLY A 184 -16.07 -11.49 6.74
CA GLY A 184 -17.11 -12.21 7.47
C GLY A 184 -18.13 -11.25 8.06
N ASP A 185 -18.19 -11.22 9.39
CA ASP A 185 -19.18 -10.47 10.16
C ASP A 185 -18.69 -9.10 10.67
N SER A 186 -17.53 -8.66 10.23
CA SER A 186 -16.88 -7.39 10.61
C SER A 186 -16.44 -7.30 12.06
N ARG A 187 -16.47 -8.39 12.84
CA ARG A 187 -15.91 -8.41 14.20
C ARG A 187 -14.38 -8.36 14.18
N ILE A 188 -13.82 -7.82 15.25
CA ILE A 188 -12.39 -7.90 15.57
C ILE A 188 -12.25 -8.83 16.77
N PHE A 189 -11.39 -9.85 16.60
CA PHE A 189 -11.16 -10.89 17.60
C PHE A 189 -9.83 -10.61 18.31
N ARG A 190 -9.86 -10.63 19.65
CA ARG A 190 -8.69 -10.52 20.51
C ARG A 190 -8.28 -11.88 21.04
N PHE A 191 -7.01 -12.22 20.88
CA PHE A 191 -6.37 -13.39 21.44
C PHE A 191 -5.22 -12.97 22.36
N ASP A 192 -4.84 -13.80 23.33
CA ASP A 192 -3.57 -13.61 24.01
C ASP A 192 -2.39 -14.01 23.10
N LYS A 193 -1.16 -13.74 23.56
CA LYS A 193 0.07 -14.07 22.80
C LYS A 193 0.26 -15.58 22.55
N GLN A 194 -0.43 -16.44 23.30
CA GLN A 194 -0.46 -17.89 23.11
C GLN A 194 -1.51 -18.32 22.08
N GLY A 195 -2.35 -17.39 21.60
CA GLY A 195 -3.43 -17.68 20.65
C GLY A 195 -4.73 -18.16 21.28
N ASN A 196 -4.90 -17.97 22.59
CA ASN A 196 -6.18 -18.27 23.23
C ASN A 196 -7.15 -17.10 23.04
N TYR A 197 -8.36 -17.39 22.59
CA TYR A 197 -9.43 -16.40 22.43
C TYR A 197 -9.77 -15.72 23.76
N LYS A 198 -9.96 -14.40 23.73
CA LYS A 198 -10.33 -13.58 24.90
C LYS A 198 -11.64 -12.85 24.71
N ALA A 199 -11.82 -12.17 23.58
CA ALA A 199 -13.00 -11.36 23.33
C ALA A 199 -13.17 -11.10 21.81
N SER A 200 -14.33 -10.60 21.44
CA SER A 200 -14.51 -9.92 20.16
C SER A 200 -15.36 -8.67 20.38
N PHE A 201 -15.15 -7.69 19.54
CA PHE A 201 -15.84 -6.41 19.58
C PHE A 201 -16.16 -5.93 18.17
N THR A 202 -16.91 -4.87 18.06
CA THR A 202 -17.60 -4.41 16.86
C THR A 202 -18.57 -5.46 16.28
N HIS A 203 -19.32 -5.07 15.29
CA HIS A 203 -20.20 -5.92 14.49
C HIS A 203 -20.58 -5.17 13.21
N LYS A 204 -21.24 -5.85 12.30
CA LYS A 204 -21.61 -5.25 11.03
C LYS A 204 -22.66 -4.15 11.21
N GLY A 205 -22.32 -2.94 10.76
CA GLY A 205 -23.18 -1.77 10.81
C GLY A 205 -22.44 -0.49 10.37
N SER A 206 -23.05 0.67 10.60
CA SER A 206 -22.52 1.99 10.24
C SER A 206 -22.52 3.01 11.36
N GLY A 207 -23.05 2.65 12.54
CA GLY A 207 -23.04 3.48 13.74
C GLY A 207 -21.65 3.59 14.37
N ASP A 208 -21.59 4.31 15.49
CA ASP A 208 -20.38 4.41 16.30
C ASP A 208 -20.06 3.06 16.94
N GLY A 209 -18.81 2.62 16.80
CA GLY A 209 -18.37 1.30 17.27
C GLY A 209 -18.78 0.13 16.38
N GLU A 210 -19.51 0.37 15.29
CA GLU A 210 -19.83 -0.63 14.27
C GLU A 210 -18.88 -0.52 13.08
N CYS A 211 -18.72 -1.60 12.30
CA CYS A 211 -17.93 -1.63 11.07
C CYS A 211 -18.69 -2.33 9.95
N ASN A 212 -18.51 -1.83 8.73
CA ASN A 212 -18.92 -2.53 7.52
C ASN A 212 -17.66 -2.91 6.73
N CYS A 213 -17.18 -4.15 6.92
CA CYS A 213 -15.87 -4.62 6.51
C CYS A 213 -14.72 -3.96 7.29
N SER A 214 -14.44 -4.43 8.50
CA SER A 214 -13.21 -4.11 9.25
C SER A 214 -11.99 -4.68 8.51
N HIS A 215 -11.52 -3.95 7.48
CA HIS A 215 -10.63 -4.52 6.47
C HIS A 215 -9.17 -4.55 6.92
N GLY A 216 -8.56 -3.40 7.18
CA GLY A 216 -7.19 -3.26 7.65
C GLY A 216 -7.15 -2.92 9.13
N LEU A 217 -6.16 -3.44 9.84
CA LEU A 217 -5.81 -3.06 11.20
C LEU A 217 -4.43 -2.43 11.22
N ALA A 218 -4.24 -1.44 12.09
CA ALA A 218 -2.95 -0.86 12.40
C ALA A 218 -2.89 -0.42 13.86
N VAL A 219 -1.69 -0.32 14.42
CA VAL A 219 -1.47 0.28 15.73
C VAL A 219 -1.05 1.72 15.51
N ASP A 220 -1.94 2.65 15.85
CA ASP A 220 -1.68 4.08 15.71
C ASP A 220 -0.89 4.60 16.91
N THR A 221 0.39 4.84 16.69
CA THR A 221 1.33 5.32 17.71
C THR A 221 1.57 6.82 17.66
N ARG A 222 0.78 7.58 16.87
CA ARG A 222 0.90 9.04 16.76
C ARG A 222 0.38 9.78 18.00
N TYR A 223 -0.30 9.08 18.89
CA TYR A 223 -0.87 9.62 20.13
C TYR A 223 -0.11 9.11 21.36
N ASP A 224 -0.18 9.84 22.47
CA ASP A 224 0.46 9.47 23.75
C ASP A 224 0.06 8.07 24.24
N GLN A 225 -1.18 7.70 24.00
CA GLN A 225 -1.69 6.33 24.18
C GLN A 225 -1.98 5.74 22.81
N PRO A 226 -1.25 4.70 22.40
CA PRO A 226 -1.51 4.02 21.14
C PRO A 226 -2.95 3.52 21.04
N LEU A 227 -3.52 3.57 19.85
CA LEU A 227 -4.87 3.10 19.55
C LEU A 227 -4.86 2.01 18.48
N LEU A 228 -5.85 1.15 18.51
CA LEU A 228 -6.14 0.25 17.41
C LEU A 228 -6.91 1.01 16.34
N LEU A 229 -6.31 1.17 15.16
CA LEU A 229 -6.93 1.79 14.00
C LEU A 229 -7.51 0.72 13.07
N VAL A 230 -8.74 0.93 12.66
CA VAL A 230 -9.50 0.03 11.79
C VAL A 230 -9.87 0.74 10.50
N CYS A 231 -9.54 0.14 9.35
CA CYS A 231 -10.11 0.55 8.08
C CYS A 231 -11.54 0.01 7.96
N ASP A 232 -12.52 0.84 8.28
CA ASP A 232 -13.95 0.54 8.12
C ASP A 232 -14.35 0.82 6.66
N ARG A 233 -13.93 -0.12 5.79
CA ARG A 233 -13.79 0.08 4.35
C ARG A 233 -15.09 0.50 3.66
N GLU A 234 -16.18 -0.22 3.91
CA GLU A 234 -17.44 0.02 3.22
C GLU A 234 -18.24 1.18 3.83
N ASN A 235 -17.81 1.68 5.00
CA ASN A 235 -18.30 2.93 5.58
C ASN A 235 -17.42 4.14 5.20
N TYR A 236 -16.38 3.94 4.37
CA TYR A 236 -15.51 5.00 3.87
C TYR A 236 -14.82 5.81 4.97
N ARG A 237 -14.42 5.14 6.07
CA ARG A 237 -13.84 5.80 7.24
C ARG A 237 -12.75 4.95 7.89
N LEU A 238 -11.95 5.59 8.74
CA LEU A 238 -11.14 4.88 9.74
C LEU A 238 -11.83 5.01 11.09
N SER A 239 -11.65 4.00 11.95
CA SER A 239 -12.24 4.00 13.29
C SER A 239 -11.18 3.64 14.31
N HIS A 240 -11.07 4.42 15.39
CA HIS A 240 -10.19 4.15 16.51
C HIS A 240 -10.93 3.41 17.63
N TYR A 241 -10.23 2.43 18.17
CA TYR A 241 -10.62 1.70 19.39
C TYR A 241 -9.43 1.66 20.35
N ASP A 242 -9.68 1.54 21.64
CA ASP A 242 -8.65 1.11 22.57
C ASP A 242 -8.40 -0.40 22.44
N PHE A 243 -7.36 -0.91 23.12
CA PHE A 243 -7.01 -2.33 23.05
C PHE A 243 -7.95 -3.24 23.86
N ASP A 244 -8.91 -2.69 24.59
CA ASP A 244 -10.01 -3.43 25.20
C ASP A 244 -11.26 -3.52 24.30
N GLY A 245 -11.20 -2.85 23.14
CA GLY A 245 -12.25 -2.86 22.11
C GLY A 245 -13.31 -1.78 22.30
N LYS A 246 -13.06 -0.79 23.17
CA LYS A 246 -13.95 0.37 23.33
C LYS A 246 -13.74 1.33 22.18
N PHE A 247 -14.83 1.71 21.52
CA PHE A 247 -14.84 2.74 20.47
C PHE A 247 -14.36 4.09 21.02
N VAL A 248 -13.54 4.79 20.23
CA VAL A 248 -12.97 6.10 20.56
C VAL A 248 -13.48 7.17 19.59
N ALA A 249 -13.25 7.00 18.28
CA ALA A 249 -13.62 8.02 17.28
C ALA A 249 -13.69 7.45 15.87
N ASN A 250 -14.43 8.12 15.00
CA ASN A 250 -14.40 7.92 13.57
C ASN A 250 -13.65 9.06 12.86
N ILE A 251 -12.89 8.72 11.82
CA ILE A 251 -12.22 9.63 10.90
C ILE A 251 -12.89 9.47 9.55
N THR A 252 -13.71 10.46 9.17
CA THR A 252 -14.61 10.37 8.00
C THR A 252 -14.19 11.26 6.83
N GLN A 253 -13.11 12.07 6.98
CA GLN A 253 -12.77 13.10 6.01
C GLN A 253 -12.11 12.52 4.75
N HIS A 254 -12.80 12.67 3.62
CA HIS A 254 -12.27 12.49 2.26
C HIS A 254 -11.69 11.11 1.91
N LEU A 255 -12.02 10.05 2.65
CA LEU A 255 -11.52 8.70 2.37
C LEU A 255 -12.36 8.00 1.30
N ARG A 256 -11.69 7.16 0.47
CA ARG A 256 -12.28 6.41 -0.64
C ARG A 256 -12.10 4.89 -0.44
N ARG A 257 -12.88 4.26 0.44
CA ARG A 257 -12.79 2.82 0.78
C ARG A 257 -11.39 2.43 1.27
N PRO A 258 -10.97 2.88 2.47
CA PRO A 258 -9.64 2.62 3.01
C PRO A 258 -9.41 1.12 3.23
N CYS A 259 -8.26 0.61 2.78
CA CYS A 259 -7.93 -0.81 2.88
C CYS A 259 -6.85 -1.11 3.92
N GLN A 260 -5.80 -0.30 3.97
CA GLN A 260 -4.68 -0.47 4.90
C GLN A 260 -4.08 0.88 5.28
N VAL A 261 -3.43 0.92 6.45
CA VAL A 261 -2.71 2.09 6.95
C VAL A 261 -1.29 1.69 7.36
N SER A 262 -0.33 2.55 7.06
CA SER A 262 1.04 2.46 7.52
C SER A 262 1.51 3.82 8.02
N PHE A 263 2.37 3.86 9.06
CA PHE A 263 2.76 5.09 9.75
C PHE A 263 4.23 5.44 9.54
N HIS A 264 4.52 6.75 9.51
CA HIS A 264 5.87 7.31 9.56
C HIS A 264 5.85 8.62 10.35
N GLY A 265 6.43 8.62 11.55
CA GLY A 265 6.33 9.75 12.47
C GLY A 265 4.87 10.12 12.75
N ASP A 266 4.52 11.39 12.58
CA ASP A 266 3.17 11.94 12.79
C ASP A 266 2.22 11.70 11.61
N TYR A 267 2.64 10.95 10.59
CA TYR A 267 1.87 10.79 9.36
C TYR A 267 1.42 9.35 9.14
N ALA A 268 0.26 9.21 8.51
CA ALA A 268 -0.31 7.94 8.09
C ALA A 268 -0.50 7.90 6.58
N VAL A 269 -0.08 6.81 5.94
CA VAL A 269 -0.40 6.51 4.54
C VAL A 269 -1.55 5.54 4.53
N VAL A 270 -2.63 5.90 3.84
CA VAL A 270 -3.84 5.08 3.69
C VAL A 270 -3.98 4.65 2.24
N SER A 271 -3.96 3.35 1.97
CA SER A 271 -4.35 2.84 0.65
C SER A 271 -5.86 2.82 0.52
N GLU A 272 -6.36 3.33 -0.60
CA GLU A 272 -7.80 3.48 -0.85
C GLU A 272 -8.20 2.71 -2.12
N LEU A 273 -9.09 1.75 -1.96
CA LEU A 273 -9.52 0.85 -3.04
C LEU A 273 -10.05 1.60 -4.28
N GLN A 274 -10.53 2.83 -4.09
CA GLN A 274 -11.00 3.68 -5.16
C GLN A 274 -9.90 4.61 -5.71
N GLY A 275 -8.77 4.00 -6.05
CA GLY A 275 -7.81 4.54 -7.00
C GLY A 275 -6.93 5.67 -6.48
N ARG A 276 -6.46 5.63 -5.23
CA ARG A 276 -5.39 6.50 -4.72
C ARG A 276 -4.78 5.99 -3.41
N ALA A 277 -3.69 6.61 -2.96
CA ALA A 277 -3.26 6.58 -1.58
C ALA A 277 -3.30 8.00 -0.99
N THR A 278 -3.66 8.13 0.29
CA THR A 278 -3.77 9.43 0.98
C THR A 278 -2.77 9.49 2.12
N ILE A 279 -2.08 10.62 2.26
CA ILE A 279 -1.27 10.91 3.44
C ILE A 279 -2.09 11.79 4.37
N LEU A 280 -2.26 11.34 5.62
CA LEU A 280 -2.91 12.07 6.70
C LEU A 280 -1.85 12.54 7.71
N ASP A 281 -2.00 13.75 8.24
CA ASP A 281 -1.24 14.21 9.41
C ASP A 281 -1.79 13.59 10.72
N LYS A 282 -1.21 13.98 11.87
CA LYS A 282 -1.64 13.47 13.18
C LYS A 282 -3.06 13.89 13.59
N ASP A 283 -3.58 14.96 12.99
CA ASP A 283 -4.94 15.43 13.19
C ASP A 283 -5.90 14.75 12.20
N ASN A 284 -5.39 13.80 11.42
CA ASN A 284 -6.09 13.04 10.38
C ASN A 284 -6.61 13.91 9.23
N VAL A 285 -5.95 15.04 8.97
CA VAL A 285 -6.23 15.90 7.82
C VAL A 285 -5.41 15.42 6.63
N PRO A 286 -6.01 15.25 5.44
CA PRO A 286 -5.26 14.90 4.23
C PRO A 286 -4.27 16.01 3.84
N VAL A 287 -2.99 15.65 3.75
CA VAL A 287 -1.90 16.55 3.32
C VAL A 287 -1.41 16.27 1.90
N ALA A 288 -1.61 15.06 1.40
CA ALA A 288 -1.30 14.71 0.01
C ALA A 288 -2.16 13.54 -0.50
N PHE A 289 -2.40 13.56 -1.81
CA PHE A 289 -3.01 12.45 -2.55
C PHE A 289 -1.98 11.91 -3.55
N LEU A 290 -1.75 10.60 -3.52
CA LEU A 290 -0.75 9.93 -4.33
C LEU A 290 -1.44 9.03 -5.35
N GLY A 291 -1.00 9.10 -6.60
CA GLY A 291 -1.53 8.27 -7.67
C GLY A 291 -3.04 8.41 -7.87
N ASP A 292 -3.60 9.60 -7.58
CA ASP A 292 -5.04 9.85 -7.67
C ASP A 292 -5.52 9.67 -9.11
N ASN A 293 -6.38 8.68 -9.32
CA ASN A 293 -6.89 8.32 -10.63
C ASN A 293 -8.14 9.15 -10.96
N PRO A 294 -8.08 10.00 -12.00
CA PRO A 294 -9.24 10.80 -12.41
C PRO A 294 -10.34 9.97 -13.07
N GLN A 295 -10.03 8.74 -13.52
CA GLN A 295 -10.98 7.88 -14.24
C GLN A 295 -11.75 6.98 -13.28
N ARG A 296 -12.93 7.43 -12.85
CA ARG A 296 -13.77 6.69 -11.87
C ARG A 296 -14.16 5.28 -12.33
N SER A 297 -14.27 5.04 -13.62
CA SER A 297 -14.56 3.71 -14.19
C SER A 297 -13.45 2.68 -13.93
N GLN A 298 -12.25 3.14 -13.61
CA GLN A 298 -11.12 2.30 -13.25
C GLN A 298 -11.03 2.01 -11.75
N TRP A 299 -11.80 2.72 -10.91
CA TRP A 299 -11.72 2.57 -9.46
C TRP A 299 -12.26 1.21 -8.99
N ALA A 300 -11.48 0.54 -8.14
CA ALA A 300 -11.81 -0.79 -7.63
C ALA A 300 -12.14 -1.81 -8.72
N ASN A 301 -11.60 -1.62 -9.91
CA ASN A 301 -11.89 -2.48 -11.04
C ASN A 301 -10.84 -3.60 -11.16
N TYR A 302 -11.17 -4.77 -10.63
CA TYR A 302 -10.31 -5.95 -10.66
C TYR A 302 -9.96 -6.43 -12.08
N GLY A 303 -10.84 -6.21 -13.03
CA GLY A 303 -10.69 -6.70 -14.41
C GLY A 303 -9.64 -5.98 -15.24
N LEU A 304 -9.11 -4.84 -14.77
CA LEU A 304 -8.09 -4.08 -15.47
C LEU A 304 -6.74 -4.81 -15.46
N LYS A 305 -6.08 -4.83 -16.61
CA LYS A 305 -4.69 -5.23 -16.69
C LYS A 305 -3.77 -4.07 -16.28
N PRO A 306 -2.60 -4.31 -15.71
CA PRO A 306 -1.66 -3.25 -15.36
C PRO A 306 -1.33 -2.31 -16.53
N SER A 307 -1.28 -2.83 -17.77
CA SER A 307 -1.05 -2.04 -18.98
C SER A 307 -2.17 -1.04 -19.32
N GLU A 308 -3.38 -1.22 -18.76
CA GLU A 308 -4.51 -0.33 -18.98
C GLU A 308 -4.54 0.82 -17.97
N ILE A 309 -3.68 0.76 -16.95
CA ILE A 309 -3.59 1.74 -15.88
C ILE A 309 -2.31 2.55 -16.09
N PRO A 310 -2.39 3.89 -16.27
CA PRO A 310 -1.20 4.71 -16.38
C PRO A 310 -0.26 4.52 -15.17
N THR A 311 1.05 4.55 -15.41
CA THR A 311 2.07 4.26 -14.39
C THR A 311 1.96 5.16 -13.16
N ALA A 312 1.49 6.42 -13.35
CA ALA A 312 1.43 7.42 -12.29
C ALA A 312 0.14 7.38 -11.45
N VAL A 313 -0.80 6.49 -11.72
CA VAL A 313 -2.09 6.42 -11.00
C VAL A 313 -2.37 4.99 -10.51
N PHE A 314 -3.25 4.88 -9.51
CA PHE A 314 -3.73 3.60 -8.99
C PHE A 314 -5.16 3.34 -9.47
N SER A 315 -5.52 2.06 -9.58
CA SER A 315 -6.91 1.65 -9.86
C SER A 315 -7.61 1.14 -8.61
N ALA A 316 -6.90 0.34 -7.84
CA ALA A 316 -7.41 -0.30 -6.65
C ALA A 316 -6.28 -0.46 -5.61
N ALA A 317 -5.75 0.68 -5.11
CA ALA A 317 -4.72 0.66 -4.09
C ALA A 317 -5.23 -0.08 -2.85
N HIS A 318 -4.71 -1.28 -2.62
CA HIS A 318 -5.22 -2.19 -1.59
C HIS A 318 -4.26 -2.31 -0.41
N GLY A 319 -2.98 -2.56 -0.65
CA GLY A 319 -1.94 -2.56 0.37
C GLY A 319 -1.05 -1.33 0.27
N CYS A 320 -0.55 -0.84 1.40
CA CYS A 320 0.48 0.19 1.45
C CYS A 320 1.45 -0.05 2.59
N PHE A 321 2.67 0.43 2.40
CA PHE A 321 3.70 0.45 3.43
C PHE A 321 4.58 1.68 3.23
N ILE A 322 4.96 2.36 4.32
CA ILE A 322 5.94 3.45 4.31
C ILE A 322 7.17 3.01 5.09
N ASP A 323 8.34 3.10 4.47
CA ASP A 323 9.61 2.69 5.10
C ASP A 323 10.23 3.80 5.97
N SER A 324 11.34 3.48 6.66
CA SER A 324 12.04 4.42 7.52
C SER A 324 12.65 5.62 6.78
N LEU A 325 12.79 5.55 5.46
CA LEU A 325 13.23 6.64 4.60
C LEU A 325 12.05 7.41 3.99
N ALA A 326 10.83 7.13 4.45
CA ALA A 326 9.58 7.65 3.94
C ALA A 326 9.30 7.33 2.46
N ASN A 327 9.91 6.28 1.91
CA ASN A 327 9.44 5.75 0.62
C ASN A 327 8.15 4.96 0.85
N ILE A 328 7.24 5.03 -0.12
CA ILE A 328 5.94 4.37 -0.03
C ILE A 328 5.87 3.27 -1.08
N TYR A 329 5.35 2.12 -0.65
CA TYR A 329 5.06 0.99 -1.52
C TYR A 329 3.55 0.80 -1.55
N VAL A 330 2.98 0.70 -2.74
CA VAL A 330 1.52 0.52 -2.93
C VAL A 330 1.28 -0.65 -3.85
N SER A 331 0.37 -1.54 -3.46
CA SER A 331 -0.13 -2.59 -4.33
C SER A 331 -1.48 -2.22 -4.93
N ASP A 332 -1.61 -2.45 -6.23
CA ASP A 332 -2.90 -2.39 -6.93
C ASP A 332 -3.51 -3.79 -7.02
N TRP A 333 -4.72 -3.93 -6.48
CA TRP A 333 -5.51 -5.15 -6.58
C TRP A 333 -6.20 -5.21 -7.94
N ASN A 334 -5.58 -5.89 -8.87
CA ASN A 334 -6.11 -6.16 -10.20
C ASN A 334 -5.73 -7.59 -10.64
N GLN A 335 -6.20 -8.01 -11.80
CA GLN A 335 -6.12 -9.41 -12.23
C GLN A 335 -4.71 -10.01 -12.20
N THR A 336 -3.68 -9.22 -12.46
CA THR A 336 -2.27 -9.69 -12.47
C THR A 336 -1.43 -9.10 -11.34
N GLY A 337 -1.97 -8.17 -10.58
CA GLY A 337 -1.29 -7.44 -9.52
C GLY A 337 -0.28 -6.41 -10.04
N ARG A 338 0.00 -5.39 -9.24
CA ARG A 338 1.05 -4.41 -9.49
C ARG A 338 1.57 -3.85 -8.18
N ILE A 339 2.88 -3.77 -8.04
CA ILE A 339 3.53 -3.05 -6.95
C ILE A 339 4.19 -1.80 -7.50
N THR A 340 3.99 -0.68 -6.84
CA THR A 340 4.60 0.61 -7.19
C THR A 340 5.38 1.13 -6.00
N LYS A 341 6.67 1.43 -6.20
CA LYS A 341 7.48 2.16 -5.24
C LYS A 341 7.44 3.65 -5.57
N LEU A 342 7.09 4.44 -4.59
CA LEU A 342 7.15 5.90 -4.59
C LEU A 342 8.36 6.30 -3.76
N LYS A 343 9.39 6.84 -4.40
CA LYS A 343 10.59 7.35 -3.74
C LYS A 343 10.36 8.79 -3.32
N ARG A 344 10.52 9.10 -2.03
CA ARG A 344 10.39 10.48 -1.55
C ARG A 344 11.46 11.36 -2.20
N THR A 345 11.02 12.46 -2.80
CA THR A 345 11.94 13.49 -3.28
C THR A 345 12.26 14.42 -2.11
N THR A 346 13.52 14.55 -1.75
CA THR A 346 13.95 15.61 -0.84
C THR A 346 13.77 16.95 -1.54
N VAL A 347 12.99 17.85 -0.95
CA VAL A 347 12.91 19.25 -1.35
C VAL A 347 14.19 19.96 -0.89
#